data_2b7e5bd1d61b81c13d484eaf549d8b9d
#
_entry.id   2b7e5bd1d61b81c13d484eaf549d8b9d
#
_cell.length_a   1.000
_cell.length_b   1.000
_cell.length_c   1.000
_cell.angle_alpha   90.00
_cell.angle_beta   90.00
_cell.angle_gamma   90.00
#
_symmetry.space_group_name_H-M   'P 1'
#
loop_
_entity.id
_entity.type
_entity.pdbx_description
1 polymer ?
#
loop_
_entity_poly.entity_id
_entity_poly.type
_entity_poly.pdbx_seq_one_letter_code
_entity_poly.pdbx_strand_id
1 'polypeptide(L)'
;MLAALAAAAILSACSSLADKRAGVSGSFTGSAMGHNGPVTVETKLKDGRIEAVKLVGYYETQGLGEAAAAQMPARIVEAQSLEVDLVSGATEASKAILDAVADSVKQARLDPKDFHKAAAAKPGLPEELSCDVVVVGDGAAGSAAALAAAEAGAKVILLEKTDIPAGAGTMAGGMFAVGTAAQKAAGVPDASAWVYGQYMKASNNEANGPLVRRIIAESGPTADWLNANGARLAPIEPGAGGQPSHIGDPAGFMGYVDGGAAAIAALNAKLEAKGGEIRFGTPATGLLMGKEGKAVAGVLATRTRDGARITVHASSVVLATGGYGGNLAMLREHFGSKVVPGAIASCQGDGLAMAWKAGAAHFGEGAAQFFFTNPAPESNMMAAGQDLAWMVPTFPFLWVNERGKRFCNEEVVFDYAAMGTVVFQQPDAVAWTIFDQGTVDRMKAKGTISIVDLYGSWRDRPQRFMEMGEPVDTAESLAKSEAPFDLSTVLAEGGKVGLVAKADRLEDLGAAIGADPAEFSRTVAAYRASIASGKDSQFFKDAKYLFALDKGPYYAFKFTTRLLGTLGGVRIDERIRAVDGRDVPISGLWVAGADAGGMYGHDYVQVEGGTLGFAYTSGRLAGLDAAACALGK
;
A
#
# COMPACT_ATOMS: atom_id res chain seq x y z
N MET A 1 2.77 -60.25 -12.36
CA MET A 1 3.07 -59.83 -13.76
C MET A 1 2.47 -58.47 -14.10
N LEU A 2 1.29 -58.13 -13.66
CA LEU A 2 0.68 -56.81 -13.94
C LEU A 2 1.37 -55.62 -13.27
N ALA A 3 1.94 -55.77 -12.07
CA ALA A 3 2.66 -54.71 -11.35
C ALA A 3 4.02 -54.35 -11.98
N ALA A 4 4.67 -55.30 -12.65
CA ALA A 4 5.94 -55.08 -13.34
C ALA A 4 5.76 -54.35 -14.69
N LEU A 5 4.61 -54.51 -15.34
CA LEU A 5 4.26 -53.82 -16.57
C LEU A 5 3.88 -52.36 -16.32
N ALA A 6 3.23 -52.02 -15.18
CA ALA A 6 2.93 -50.65 -14.79
C ALA A 6 4.19 -49.86 -14.43
N ALA A 7 5.16 -50.47 -13.73
CA ALA A 7 6.44 -49.83 -13.41
C ALA A 7 7.30 -49.58 -14.66
N ALA A 8 7.29 -50.49 -15.64
CA ALA A 8 7.99 -50.32 -16.89
C ALA A 8 7.35 -49.24 -17.78
N ALA A 9 6.03 -49.09 -17.76
CA ALA A 9 5.33 -48.03 -18.49
C ALA A 9 5.60 -46.64 -17.92
N ILE A 10 5.72 -46.50 -16.59
CA ILE A 10 6.04 -45.23 -15.93
C ILE A 10 7.52 -44.85 -16.18
N LEU A 11 8.43 -45.81 -16.14
CA LEU A 11 9.86 -45.59 -16.48
C LEU A 11 10.04 -45.25 -17.96
N SER A 12 9.25 -45.82 -18.86
CA SER A 12 9.32 -45.55 -20.31
C SER A 12 8.71 -44.18 -20.63
N ALA A 13 7.66 -43.71 -19.91
CA ALA A 13 7.11 -42.38 -20.07
C ALA A 13 8.07 -41.28 -19.58
N CYS A 14 8.79 -41.51 -18.47
CA CYS A 14 9.83 -40.59 -17.98
C CYS A 14 11.05 -40.55 -18.93
N SER A 15 11.46 -41.64 -19.57
CA SER A 15 12.56 -41.64 -20.54
C SER A 15 12.20 -40.94 -21.84
N SER A 16 10.94 -40.94 -22.27
CA SER A 16 10.52 -40.26 -23.51
C SER A 16 10.43 -38.72 -23.35
N LEU A 17 10.19 -38.22 -22.14
CA LEU A 17 10.19 -36.77 -21.84
C LEU A 17 11.62 -36.21 -21.73
N ALA A 18 12.55 -36.95 -21.17
CA ALA A 18 13.97 -36.56 -21.10
C ALA A 18 14.61 -36.45 -22.51
N ASP A 19 14.15 -37.25 -23.46
CA ASP A 19 14.69 -37.31 -24.82
C ASP A 19 14.33 -36.07 -25.68
N LYS A 20 13.20 -35.43 -25.44
CA LYS A 20 12.77 -34.23 -26.19
C LYS A 20 13.56 -32.96 -25.83
N ARG A 21 14.13 -32.88 -24.65
CA ARG A 21 14.90 -31.74 -24.16
C ARG A 21 16.42 -31.94 -24.32
N ALA A 22 16.84 -33.19 -24.51
CA ALA A 22 18.26 -33.54 -24.59
C ALA A 22 18.99 -32.80 -25.73
N GLY A 23 20.14 -32.21 -25.42
CA GLY A 23 20.99 -31.50 -26.37
C GLY A 23 20.65 -30.02 -26.58
N VAL A 24 19.56 -29.51 -26.00
CA VAL A 24 19.25 -28.06 -26.06
C VAL A 24 20.10 -27.33 -25.03
N SER A 25 21.00 -26.47 -25.49
CA SER A 25 21.89 -25.67 -24.66
C SER A 25 22.01 -24.25 -25.24
N GLY A 26 22.08 -23.24 -24.39
CA GLY A 26 22.19 -21.83 -24.77
C GLY A 26 21.47 -20.89 -23.80
N SER A 27 21.60 -19.60 -24.06
CA SER A 27 20.83 -18.54 -23.34
C SER A 27 19.69 -18.05 -24.21
N PHE A 28 18.49 -17.98 -23.65
CA PHE A 28 17.27 -17.58 -24.33
C PHE A 28 16.57 -16.50 -23.54
N THR A 29 16.14 -15.43 -24.21
CA THR A 29 15.45 -14.31 -23.58
C THR A 29 13.95 -14.46 -23.76
N GLY A 30 13.20 -14.30 -22.68
CA GLY A 30 11.74 -14.26 -22.72
C GLY A 30 11.20 -13.09 -21.91
N SER A 31 9.98 -12.66 -22.21
CA SER A 31 9.36 -11.53 -21.54
C SER A 31 7.87 -11.78 -21.29
N ALA A 32 7.38 -11.26 -20.17
CA ALA A 32 5.96 -11.26 -19.83
C ALA A 32 5.59 -9.98 -19.09
N MET A 33 4.29 -9.65 -19.09
CA MET A 33 3.80 -8.47 -18.40
C MET A 33 3.69 -8.74 -16.89
N GLY A 34 4.32 -7.90 -16.07
CA GLY A 34 4.18 -7.87 -14.62
C GLY A 34 3.16 -6.82 -14.17
N HIS A 35 3.16 -6.50 -12.88
CA HIS A 35 2.25 -5.51 -12.31
C HIS A 35 2.57 -4.08 -12.79
N ASN A 36 3.84 -3.69 -12.75
CA ASN A 36 4.28 -2.33 -13.10
C ASN A 36 4.87 -2.21 -14.51
N GLY A 37 5.11 -3.32 -15.20
CA GLY A 37 5.69 -3.30 -16.53
C GLY A 37 6.24 -4.67 -16.98
N PRO A 38 6.93 -4.72 -18.12
CA PRO A 38 7.47 -5.98 -18.63
C PRO A 38 8.58 -6.54 -17.73
N VAL A 39 8.47 -7.81 -17.38
CA VAL A 39 9.51 -8.61 -16.75
C VAL A 39 10.23 -9.37 -17.86
N THR A 40 11.54 -9.20 -17.98
CA THR A 40 12.37 -9.87 -18.98
C THR A 40 13.43 -10.70 -18.29
N VAL A 41 13.56 -11.97 -18.72
CA VAL A 41 14.53 -12.92 -18.16
C VAL A 41 15.44 -13.46 -19.25
N GLU A 42 16.69 -13.77 -18.88
CA GLU A 42 17.58 -14.65 -19.63
C GLU A 42 17.61 -16.00 -18.94
N THR A 43 17.11 -17.04 -19.62
CA THR A 43 17.15 -18.43 -19.14
C THR A 43 18.28 -19.17 -19.81
N LYS A 44 19.24 -19.69 -19.02
CA LYS A 44 20.32 -20.53 -19.52
C LYS A 44 19.94 -22.00 -19.42
N LEU A 45 19.91 -22.66 -20.55
CA LEU A 45 19.70 -24.10 -20.66
C LEU A 45 21.01 -24.83 -20.89
N LYS A 46 21.15 -26.02 -20.32
CA LYS A 46 22.22 -26.97 -20.56
C LYS A 46 21.64 -28.38 -20.64
N ASP A 47 21.80 -29.02 -21.80
CA ASP A 47 21.23 -30.34 -22.06
C ASP A 47 19.76 -30.48 -21.68
N GLY A 48 18.96 -29.48 -22.04
CA GLY A 48 17.52 -29.40 -21.75
C GLY A 48 17.13 -29.13 -20.31
N ARG A 49 18.09 -28.82 -19.44
CA ARG A 49 17.84 -28.44 -18.04
C ARG A 49 18.02 -26.93 -17.85
N ILE A 50 17.23 -26.33 -16.99
CA ILE A 50 17.39 -24.93 -16.59
C ILE A 50 18.61 -24.84 -15.66
N GLU A 51 19.69 -24.24 -16.14
CA GLU A 51 20.94 -24.05 -15.37
C GLU A 51 20.87 -22.74 -14.56
N ALA A 52 20.28 -21.69 -15.14
CA ALA A 52 20.12 -20.40 -14.49
C ALA A 52 18.95 -19.62 -15.08
N VAL A 53 18.35 -18.76 -14.26
CA VAL A 53 17.40 -17.73 -14.66
C VAL A 53 17.91 -16.40 -14.13
N LYS A 54 18.10 -15.42 -15.02
CA LYS A 54 18.58 -14.07 -14.69
C LYS A 54 17.56 -13.05 -15.15
N LEU A 55 17.13 -12.16 -14.24
CA LEU A 55 16.32 -11.01 -14.61
C LEU A 55 17.20 -9.96 -15.30
N VAL A 56 16.79 -9.51 -16.48
CA VAL A 56 17.50 -8.51 -17.29
C VAL A 56 16.68 -7.24 -17.50
N GLY A 57 15.35 -7.30 -17.26
CA GLY A 57 14.45 -6.17 -17.17
C GLY A 57 13.41 -6.45 -16.08
N TYR A 58 13.31 -5.56 -15.09
CA TYR A 58 12.45 -5.77 -13.93
C TYR A 58 12.08 -4.43 -13.29
N TYR A 59 10.79 -4.11 -13.25
CA TYR A 59 10.27 -2.82 -12.79
C TYR A 59 9.15 -2.97 -11.76
N GLU A 60 9.17 -4.04 -10.98
CA GLU A 60 8.14 -4.34 -10.00
C GLU A 60 8.25 -3.47 -8.75
N THR A 61 7.18 -3.47 -7.94
CA THR A 61 7.06 -2.67 -6.73
C THR A 61 8.22 -2.96 -5.76
N GLN A 62 8.92 -1.91 -5.38
CA GLN A 62 10.01 -1.99 -4.41
C GLN A 62 9.54 -2.63 -3.08
N GLY A 63 10.39 -3.48 -2.51
CA GLY A 63 10.11 -4.20 -1.26
C GLY A 63 9.23 -5.44 -1.42
N LEU A 64 8.35 -5.50 -2.43
CA LEU A 64 7.50 -6.67 -2.71
C LEU A 64 8.05 -7.48 -3.89
N GLY A 65 8.22 -6.83 -5.04
CA GLY A 65 8.71 -7.48 -6.25
C GLY A 65 10.12 -8.05 -6.12
N GLU A 66 11.00 -7.39 -5.38
CA GLU A 66 12.37 -7.82 -5.12
C GLU A 66 12.46 -9.21 -4.49
N ALA A 67 11.48 -9.58 -3.65
CA ALA A 67 11.42 -10.91 -3.06
C ALA A 67 11.14 -12.00 -4.12
N ALA A 68 10.27 -11.73 -5.10
CA ALA A 68 10.07 -12.62 -6.22
C ALA A 68 11.34 -12.72 -7.07
N ALA A 69 12.01 -11.60 -7.35
CA ALA A 69 13.28 -11.55 -8.08
C ALA A 69 14.38 -12.37 -7.40
N ALA A 70 14.46 -12.35 -6.07
CA ALA A 70 15.44 -13.08 -5.30
C ALA A 70 15.16 -14.59 -5.20
N GLN A 71 13.88 -14.98 -5.09
CA GLN A 71 13.51 -16.37 -4.76
C GLN A 71 13.09 -17.20 -5.97
N MET A 72 12.33 -16.63 -6.92
CA MET A 72 11.77 -17.40 -8.04
C MET A 72 12.83 -18.06 -8.95
N PRO A 73 13.94 -17.39 -9.31
CA PRO A 73 14.99 -18.03 -10.09
C PRO A 73 15.52 -19.31 -9.45
N ALA A 74 15.80 -19.29 -8.15
CA ALA A 74 16.29 -20.47 -7.42
C ALA A 74 15.23 -21.58 -7.37
N ARG A 75 13.97 -21.25 -7.06
CA ARG A 75 12.85 -22.22 -7.03
C ARG A 75 12.68 -22.93 -8.37
N ILE A 76 12.76 -22.21 -9.49
CA ILE A 76 12.63 -22.76 -10.84
C ILE A 76 13.81 -23.69 -11.17
N VAL A 77 15.03 -23.25 -10.87
CA VAL A 77 16.25 -24.02 -11.14
C VAL A 77 16.29 -25.30 -10.29
N GLU A 78 16.02 -25.21 -9.01
CA GLU A 78 16.03 -26.37 -8.10
C GLU A 78 14.95 -27.39 -8.46
N ALA A 79 13.73 -26.93 -8.72
CA ALA A 79 12.63 -27.81 -9.09
C ALA A 79 12.70 -28.33 -10.52
N GLN A 80 13.49 -27.71 -11.40
CA GLN A 80 13.45 -27.94 -12.84
C GLN A 80 12.03 -27.87 -13.40
N SER A 81 11.23 -26.92 -12.90
CA SER A 81 9.80 -26.86 -13.12
C SER A 81 9.34 -25.40 -13.22
N LEU A 82 8.31 -25.17 -14.04
CA LEU A 82 7.54 -23.93 -14.08
C LEU A 82 6.26 -23.99 -13.22
N GLU A 83 6.00 -25.14 -12.58
CA GLU A 83 4.92 -25.34 -11.61
C GLU A 83 5.46 -25.25 -10.18
N VAL A 84 6.20 -24.20 -9.87
CA VAL A 84 6.71 -23.93 -8.52
C VAL A 84 5.75 -23.01 -7.75
N ASP A 85 5.79 -23.11 -6.42
CA ASP A 85 5.02 -22.24 -5.56
C ASP A 85 5.48 -20.78 -5.74
N LEU A 86 4.50 -19.88 -5.92
CA LEU A 86 4.77 -18.45 -6.02
C LEU A 86 5.27 -17.91 -4.68
N VAL A 87 6.01 -16.81 -4.70
CA VAL A 87 6.36 -16.09 -3.48
C VAL A 87 5.08 -15.40 -2.98
N SER A 88 4.55 -15.88 -1.88
CA SER A 88 3.36 -15.30 -1.25
C SER A 88 3.68 -13.89 -0.78
N GLY A 89 2.83 -12.92 -1.11
CA GLY A 89 3.11 -11.49 -0.95
C GLY A 89 3.64 -10.80 -2.22
N ALA A 90 4.23 -11.58 -3.18
CA ALA A 90 4.73 -11.08 -4.46
C ALA A 90 4.17 -11.90 -5.65
N THR A 91 2.89 -12.23 -5.60
CA THR A 91 2.25 -13.19 -6.50
C THR A 91 2.30 -12.78 -7.98
N GLU A 92 1.96 -11.53 -8.30
CA GLU A 92 1.94 -11.04 -9.69
C GLU A 92 3.35 -11.00 -10.28
N ALA A 93 4.32 -10.50 -9.53
CA ALA A 93 5.72 -10.51 -9.91
C ALA A 93 6.25 -11.95 -10.11
N SER A 94 5.87 -12.89 -9.23
CA SER A 94 6.23 -14.31 -9.35
C SER A 94 5.66 -14.94 -10.61
N LYS A 95 4.38 -14.68 -10.94
CA LYS A 95 3.74 -15.15 -12.18
C LYS A 95 4.45 -14.58 -13.40
N ALA A 96 4.74 -13.27 -13.41
CA ALA A 96 5.41 -12.63 -14.52
C ALA A 96 6.81 -13.24 -14.78
N ILE A 97 7.56 -13.59 -13.72
CA ILE A 97 8.83 -14.31 -13.85
C ILE A 97 8.61 -15.70 -14.46
N LEU A 98 7.64 -16.48 -14.00
CA LEU A 98 7.33 -17.80 -14.56
C LEU A 98 6.93 -17.72 -16.04
N ASP A 99 6.05 -16.77 -16.39
CA ASP A 99 5.59 -16.57 -17.75
C ASP A 99 6.73 -16.10 -18.68
N ALA A 100 7.63 -15.26 -18.20
CA ALA A 100 8.82 -14.84 -18.92
C ALA A 100 9.79 -16.01 -19.13
N VAL A 101 9.97 -16.89 -18.13
CA VAL A 101 10.78 -18.13 -18.29
C VAL A 101 10.08 -19.09 -19.27
N ALA A 102 8.75 -19.23 -19.21
CA ALA A 102 8.00 -20.03 -20.16
C ALA A 102 8.16 -19.50 -21.60
N ASP A 103 8.17 -18.18 -21.79
CA ASP A 103 8.44 -17.57 -23.08
C ASP A 103 9.88 -17.86 -23.56
N SER A 104 10.89 -17.73 -22.69
CA SER A 104 12.29 -18.06 -23.02
C SER A 104 12.46 -19.53 -23.41
N VAL A 105 11.74 -20.45 -22.76
CA VAL A 105 11.72 -21.88 -23.07
C VAL A 105 11.13 -22.12 -24.48
N LYS A 106 10.07 -21.40 -24.86
CA LYS A 106 9.52 -21.45 -26.23
C LYS A 106 10.52 -20.95 -27.27
N GLN A 107 11.30 -19.90 -26.95
CA GLN A 107 12.38 -19.43 -27.83
C GLN A 107 13.45 -20.51 -28.06
N ALA A 108 13.67 -21.37 -27.06
CA ALA A 108 14.53 -22.57 -27.19
C ALA A 108 13.87 -23.71 -27.97
N ARG A 109 12.64 -23.52 -28.49
CA ARG A 109 11.81 -24.53 -29.18
C ARG A 109 11.45 -25.74 -28.32
N LEU A 110 11.35 -25.53 -26.99
CA LEU A 110 10.86 -26.50 -26.03
C LEU A 110 9.42 -26.15 -25.63
N ASP A 111 8.64 -27.14 -25.19
CA ASP A 111 7.32 -26.91 -24.61
C ASP A 111 7.46 -26.61 -23.12
N PRO A 112 6.97 -25.47 -22.60
CA PRO A 112 6.95 -25.18 -21.17
C PRO A 112 6.28 -26.29 -20.34
N LYS A 113 5.33 -27.03 -20.92
CA LYS A 113 4.68 -28.18 -20.27
C LYS A 113 5.62 -29.35 -19.98
N ASP A 114 6.78 -29.41 -20.60
CA ASP A 114 7.79 -30.42 -20.32
C ASP A 114 8.53 -30.13 -18.99
N PHE A 115 8.30 -28.96 -18.38
CA PHE A 115 8.85 -28.55 -17.08
C PHE A 115 7.78 -28.62 -15.99
N HIS A 116 7.39 -29.84 -15.60
CA HIS A 116 6.39 -30.09 -14.56
C HIS A 116 7.01 -30.33 -13.18
N LYS A 117 6.23 -30.05 -12.13
CA LYS A 117 6.62 -30.25 -10.72
C LYS A 117 6.75 -31.74 -10.40
N ALA A 118 7.83 -32.13 -9.72
CA ALA A 118 7.92 -33.44 -9.07
C ALA A 118 6.97 -33.50 -7.87
N ALA A 119 6.54 -34.72 -7.51
CA ALA A 119 5.49 -35.06 -6.55
C ALA A 119 5.33 -34.14 -5.32
N ALA A 120 4.07 -33.95 -4.90
CA ALA A 120 3.68 -33.14 -3.75
C ALA A 120 4.50 -33.44 -2.47
N ALA A 121 4.81 -32.38 -1.72
CA ALA A 121 5.47 -32.51 -0.42
C ALA A 121 4.67 -33.44 0.54
N LYS A 122 5.37 -34.22 1.35
CA LYS A 122 4.71 -35.03 2.39
C LYS A 122 4.04 -34.10 3.42
N PRO A 123 2.82 -34.44 3.90
CA PRO A 123 2.19 -33.66 4.95
C PRO A 123 3.12 -33.50 6.17
N GLY A 124 3.22 -32.27 6.66
CA GLY A 124 3.99 -31.96 7.85
C GLY A 124 3.34 -32.51 9.12
N LEU A 125 4.15 -32.81 10.13
CA LEU A 125 3.65 -33.20 11.43
C LEU A 125 3.14 -31.99 12.22
N PRO A 126 2.11 -32.17 13.08
CA PRO A 126 1.68 -31.14 14.02
C PRO A 126 2.82 -30.66 14.92
N GLU A 127 2.83 -29.38 15.25
CA GLU A 127 3.85 -28.73 16.07
C GLU A 127 3.19 -27.95 17.21
N GLU A 128 3.69 -28.14 18.43
CA GLU A 128 3.27 -27.40 19.62
C GLU A 128 4.41 -26.48 20.05
N LEU A 129 4.12 -25.17 20.17
CA LEU A 129 5.06 -24.13 20.54
C LEU A 129 4.58 -23.39 21.79
N SER A 130 5.51 -22.75 22.50
CA SER A 130 5.21 -21.95 23.68
C SER A 130 6.08 -20.70 23.72
N CYS A 131 5.45 -19.56 24.00
CA CYS A 131 6.09 -18.26 24.20
C CYS A 131 5.30 -17.43 25.21
N ASP A 132 5.82 -16.26 25.58
CA ASP A 132 5.12 -15.29 26.43
C ASP A 132 4.13 -14.45 25.60
N VAL A 133 4.58 -14.00 24.44
CA VAL A 133 3.81 -13.17 23.50
C VAL A 133 3.87 -13.79 22.11
N VAL A 134 2.72 -14.06 21.49
CA VAL A 134 2.62 -14.36 20.07
C VAL A 134 2.04 -13.16 19.33
N VAL A 135 2.70 -12.75 18.24
CA VAL A 135 2.27 -11.66 17.35
C VAL A 135 1.84 -12.27 16.02
N VAL A 136 0.72 -11.82 15.46
CA VAL A 136 0.17 -12.29 14.18
C VAL A 136 0.20 -11.18 13.16
N GLY A 137 1.00 -11.36 12.10
CA GLY A 137 1.24 -10.40 11.02
C GLY A 137 2.56 -9.65 11.18
N ASP A 138 3.42 -9.69 10.14
CA ASP A 138 4.73 -9.01 10.09
C ASP A 138 4.68 -7.76 9.19
N GLY A 139 3.68 -6.90 9.45
CA GLY A 139 3.64 -5.53 8.94
C GLY A 139 4.26 -4.54 9.94
N ALA A 140 4.09 -3.24 9.69
CA ALA A 140 4.61 -2.17 10.57
C ALA A 140 4.18 -2.32 12.04
N ALA A 141 2.91 -2.66 12.29
CA ALA A 141 2.41 -2.83 13.64
C ALA A 141 2.96 -4.10 14.32
N GLY A 142 3.01 -5.22 13.58
CA GLY A 142 3.44 -6.50 14.13
C GLY A 142 4.94 -6.55 14.40
N SER A 143 5.78 -6.08 13.48
CA SER A 143 7.23 -5.98 13.69
C SER A 143 7.58 -5.09 14.89
N ALA A 144 6.87 -3.96 15.04
CA ALA A 144 7.03 -3.08 16.20
C ALA A 144 6.57 -3.75 17.51
N ALA A 145 5.44 -4.45 17.49
CA ALA A 145 4.93 -5.17 18.67
C ALA A 145 5.88 -6.29 19.11
N ALA A 146 6.35 -7.08 18.15
CA ALA A 146 7.24 -8.21 18.43
C ALA A 146 8.58 -7.75 19.01
N LEU A 147 9.21 -6.72 18.39
CA LEU A 147 10.46 -6.18 18.90
C LEU A 147 10.30 -5.53 20.28
N ALA A 148 9.25 -4.71 20.47
CA ALA A 148 9.01 -4.06 21.75
C ALA A 148 8.76 -5.07 22.88
N ALA A 149 8.03 -6.15 22.61
CA ALA A 149 7.83 -7.23 23.57
C ALA A 149 9.15 -7.96 23.90
N ALA A 150 9.98 -8.24 22.89
CA ALA A 150 11.29 -8.88 23.10
C ALA A 150 12.25 -7.95 23.89
N GLU A 151 12.23 -6.64 23.65
CA GLU A 151 12.99 -5.65 24.43
C GLU A 151 12.54 -5.58 25.87
N ALA A 152 11.25 -5.80 26.16
CA ALA A 152 10.72 -5.90 27.53
C ALA A 152 11.07 -7.23 28.23
N GLY A 153 11.74 -8.16 27.54
CA GLY A 153 12.23 -9.44 28.05
C GLY A 153 11.30 -10.62 27.87
N ALA A 154 10.25 -10.49 27.05
CA ALA A 154 9.35 -11.58 26.73
C ALA A 154 9.95 -12.52 25.65
N LYS A 155 9.64 -13.83 25.74
CA LYS A 155 9.86 -14.76 24.65
C LYS A 155 8.78 -14.55 23.59
N VAL A 156 9.19 -14.21 22.36
CA VAL A 156 8.27 -13.80 21.28
C VAL A 156 8.32 -14.77 20.11
N ILE A 157 7.13 -15.12 19.58
CA ILE A 157 6.96 -15.75 18.27
C ILE A 157 6.13 -14.80 17.40
N LEU A 158 6.63 -14.46 16.22
CA LEU A 158 5.94 -13.66 15.18
C LEU A 158 5.52 -14.59 14.04
N LEU A 159 4.23 -14.66 13.75
CA LEU A 159 3.66 -15.44 12.66
C LEU A 159 3.31 -14.53 11.48
N GLU A 160 3.81 -14.86 10.30
CA GLU A 160 3.46 -14.17 9.06
C GLU A 160 2.94 -15.19 8.04
N LYS A 161 1.79 -14.87 7.42
CA LYS A 161 1.15 -15.80 6.47
C LYS A 161 1.82 -15.85 5.12
N THR A 162 2.50 -14.79 4.73
CA THR A 162 3.26 -14.67 3.48
C THR A 162 4.71 -15.15 3.66
N ASP A 163 5.42 -15.29 2.56
CA ASP A 163 6.84 -15.73 2.59
C ASP A 163 7.80 -14.57 2.92
N ILE A 164 7.27 -13.36 3.06
CA ILE A 164 8.01 -12.12 3.31
C ILE A 164 7.17 -11.16 4.18
N PRO A 165 7.76 -10.15 4.81
CA PRO A 165 7.00 -9.04 5.34
C PRO A 165 6.28 -8.31 4.19
N ALA A 166 4.94 -8.38 4.13
CA ALA A 166 4.16 -7.88 2.99
C ALA A 166 2.99 -6.98 3.43
N GLY A 167 3.12 -6.28 4.53
CA GLY A 167 2.12 -5.32 4.98
C GLY A 167 2.20 -3.97 4.24
N ALA A 168 1.13 -3.17 4.31
CA ALA A 168 1.06 -1.84 3.68
C ALA A 168 2.19 -0.90 4.13
N GLY A 169 2.77 -1.12 5.31
CA GLY A 169 3.94 -0.39 5.81
C GLY A 169 5.19 -0.49 4.94
N THR A 170 5.32 -1.56 4.11
CA THR A 170 6.45 -1.70 3.18
C THR A 170 6.41 -0.70 2.04
N MET A 171 5.22 -0.19 1.69
CA MET A 171 4.98 0.73 0.57
C MET A 171 4.70 2.16 1.02
N ALA A 172 4.54 2.40 2.32
CA ALA A 172 4.24 3.72 2.85
C ALA A 172 5.45 4.65 2.74
N GLY A 173 5.21 5.95 2.54
CA GLY A 173 6.27 6.97 2.48
C GLY A 173 6.85 7.33 3.86
N GLY A 174 6.06 7.17 4.93
CA GLY A 174 6.48 7.52 6.29
C GLY A 174 5.30 7.64 7.24
N MET A 175 5.56 8.13 8.45
CA MET A 175 4.59 8.21 9.55
C MET A 175 4.44 9.62 10.10
N PHE A 176 3.27 9.96 10.61
CA PHE A 176 3.19 11.13 11.47
C PHE A 176 3.91 10.86 12.79
N ALA A 177 4.58 11.88 13.29
CA ALA A 177 5.18 11.87 14.62
C ALA A 177 5.27 13.30 15.16
N VAL A 178 4.92 13.47 16.42
CA VAL A 178 4.94 14.78 17.10
C VAL A 178 5.93 14.73 18.26
N GLY A 179 6.82 15.71 18.27
CA GLY A 179 7.77 15.89 19.38
C GLY A 179 8.95 14.90 19.34
N THR A 180 9.40 14.49 18.15
CA THR A 180 10.64 13.71 18.00
C THR A 180 11.86 14.52 18.46
N ALA A 181 12.96 13.84 18.79
CA ALA A 181 14.23 14.49 19.11
C ALA A 181 14.72 15.41 17.97
N ALA A 182 14.56 14.96 16.71
CA ALA A 182 14.93 15.74 15.52
C ALA A 182 14.08 17.01 15.38
N GLN A 183 12.76 16.91 15.56
CA GLN A 183 11.85 18.06 15.51
C GLN A 183 12.17 19.08 16.61
N LYS A 184 12.41 18.62 17.84
CA LYS A 184 12.82 19.49 18.95
C LYS A 184 14.14 20.19 18.68
N ALA A 185 15.13 19.47 18.15
CA ALA A 185 16.41 20.05 17.76
C ALA A 185 16.30 21.09 16.65
N ALA A 186 15.35 20.89 15.71
CA ALA A 186 15.05 21.83 14.62
C ALA A 186 14.14 22.99 15.05
N GLY A 187 13.67 23.03 16.31
CA GLY A 187 12.77 24.08 16.80
C GLY A 187 11.34 23.98 16.23
N VAL A 188 10.90 22.81 15.78
CA VAL A 188 9.54 22.59 15.28
C VAL A 188 8.55 22.73 16.46
N PRO A 189 7.51 23.56 16.32
CA PRO A 189 6.49 23.71 17.37
C PRO A 189 5.75 22.40 17.64
N ASP A 190 5.26 22.26 18.88
CA ASP A 190 4.39 21.12 19.24
C ASP A 190 3.05 21.18 18.50
N ALA A 191 2.83 20.23 17.61
CA ALA A 191 1.62 20.10 16.81
C ALA A 191 0.53 19.22 17.46
N SER A 192 0.72 18.72 18.68
CA SER A 192 -0.18 17.75 19.34
C SER A 192 -1.64 18.20 19.37
N ALA A 193 -1.90 19.45 19.72
CA ALA A 193 -3.25 19.99 19.80
C ALA A 193 -3.90 20.10 18.40
N TRP A 194 -3.13 20.49 17.38
CA TRP A 194 -3.61 20.57 16.02
C TRP A 194 -3.94 19.17 15.48
N VAL A 195 -3.03 18.21 15.60
CA VAL A 195 -3.25 16.81 15.17
C VAL A 195 -4.48 16.22 15.86
N TYR A 196 -4.60 16.39 17.20
CA TYR A 196 -5.78 15.94 17.94
C TYR A 196 -7.08 16.55 17.36
N GLY A 197 -7.06 17.86 17.11
CA GLY A 197 -8.21 18.57 16.53
C GLY A 197 -8.60 18.04 15.15
N GLN A 198 -7.63 17.68 14.30
CA GLN A 198 -7.89 17.08 12.98
C GLN A 198 -8.61 15.72 13.12
N TYR A 199 -8.10 14.82 13.97
CA TYR A 199 -8.71 13.51 14.21
C TYR A 199 -10.14 13.63 14.76
N MET A 200 -10.35 14.49 15.76
CA MET A 200 -11.68 14.66 16.36
C MET A 200 -12.65 15.31 15.37
N LYS A 201 -12.19 16.28 14.59
CA LYS A 201 -13.01 16.93 13.55
C LYS A 201 -13.41 15.96 12.43
N ALA A 202 -12.44 15.23 11.86
CA ALA A 202 -12.69 14.28 10.77
C ALA A 202 -13.61 13.13 11.19
N SER A 203 -13.52 12.71 12.45
CA SER A 203 -14.39 11.65 13.01
C SER A 203 -15.73 12.15 13.58
N ASN A 204 -16.07 13.43 13.44
CA ASN A 204 -17.23 14.02 14.12
C ASN A 204 -17.25 13.75 15.65
N ASN A 205 -16.08 13.68 16.29
CA ASN A 205 -15.86 13.28 17.68
C ASN A 205 -16.27 11.84 18.02
N GLU A 206 -16.37 10.95 17.05
CA GLU A 206 -16.65 9.52 17.26
C GLU A 206 -15.39 8.72 17.58
N ALA A 207 -14.21 9.21 17.19
CA ALA A 207 -12.94 8.59 17.55
C ALA A 207 -12.77 8.52 19.08
N ASN A 208 -12.05 7.48 19.55
CA ASN A 208 -11.71 7.33 20.95
C ASN A 208 -10.68 8.41 21.38
N GLY A 209 -11.15 9.52 21.93
CA GLY A 209 -10.31 10.67 22.28
C GLY A 209 -9.11 10.34 23.18
N PRO A 210 -9.26 9.54 24.26
CA PRO A 210 -8.14 9.02 25.05
C PRO A 210 -7.09 8.26 24.22
N LEU A 211 -7.54 7.37 23.32
CA LEU A 211 -6.65 6.64 22.40
C LEU A 211 -5.91 7.60 21.46
N VAL A 212 -6.64 8.49 20.77
CA VAL A 212 -6.06 9.48 19.84
C VAL A 212 -5.00 10.32 20.56
N ARG A 213 -5.30 10.82 21.75
CA ARG A 213 -4.36 11.60 22.55
C ARG A 213 -3.10 10.79 22.91
N ARG A 214 -3.26 9.52 23.29
CA ARG A 214 -2.14 8.64 23.65
C ARG A 214 -1.24 8.35 22.44
N ILE A 215 -1.85 8.01 21.30
CA ILE A 215 -1.11 7.75 20.05
C ILE A 215 -0.30 8.98 19.64
N ILE A 216 -0.88 10.18 19.71
CA ILE A 216 -0.16 11.42 19.39
C ILE A 216 1.03 11.61 20.33
N ALA A 217 0.84 11.47 21.64
CA ALA A 217 1.88 11.65 22.64
C ALA A 217 3.04 10.64 22.50
N GLU A 218 2.74 9.40 22.06
CA GLU A 218 3.71 8.33 21.89
C GLU A 218 4.31 8.27 20.47
N SER A 219 3.78 9.04 19.51
CA SER A 219 4.24 8.99 18.11
C SER A 219 5.70 9.45 17.96
N GLY A 220 6.09 10.54 18.59
CA GLY A 220 7.47 11.02 18.59
C GLY A 220 8.45 10.06 19.27
N PRO A 221 8.20 9.63 20.52
CA PRO A 221 8.98 8.57 21.16
C PRO A 221 9.07 7.28 20.34
N THR A 222 8.01 6.93 19.62
CA THR A 222 8.03 5.73 18.73
C THR A 222 8.92 5.97 17.51
N ALA A 223 8.87 7.13 16.86
CA ALA A 223 9.78 7.44 15.76
C ALA A 223 11.25 7.45 16.18
N ASP A 224 11.55 8.01 17.36
CA ASP A 224 12.91 7.98 17.93
C ASP A 224 13.36 6.53 18.24
N TRP A 225 12.46 5.70 18.75
CA TRP A 225 12.71 4.29 19.01
C TRP A 225 12.93 3.49 17.71
N LEU A 226 12.14 3.75 16.66
CA LEU A 226 12.33 3.17 15.33
C LEU A 226 13.72 3.50 14.79
N ASN A 227 14.15 4.76 14.87
CA ASN A 227 15.48 5.19 14.48
C ASN A 227 16.59 4.47 15.26
N ALA A 228 16.44 4.31 16.58
CA ALA A 228 17.39 3.57 17.42
C ALA A 228 17.48 2.09 17.01
N ASN A 229 16.43 1.54 16.41
CA ASN A 229 16.36 0.15 15.93
C ASN A 229 16.66 -0.02 14.44
N GLY A 230 17.08 1.05 13.74
CA GLY A 230 17.56 0.99 12.37
C GLY A 230 16.51 1.25 11.29
N ALA A 231 15.27 1.55 11.66
CA ALA A 231 14.24 2.00 10.73
C ALA A 231 14.43 3.50 10.44
N ARG A 232 15.38 3.85 9.62
CA ARG A 232 15.81 5.24 9.39
C ARG A 232 14.68 6.14 8.92
N LEU A 233 14.27 7.07 9.78
CA LEU A 233 13.24 8.08 9.53
C LEU A 233 13.86 9.48 9.67
N ALA A 234 13.47 10.40 8.79
CA ALA A 234 13.86 11.80 8.84
C ALA A 234 12.65 12.72 8.68
N PRO A 235 12.68 13.95 9.26
CA PRO A 235 11.59 14.90 9.07
C PRO A 235 11.38 15.24 7.60
N ILE A 236 10.11 15.27 7.18
CA ILE A 236 9.67 15.79 5.89
C ILE A 236 8.73 16.96 6.12
N GLU A 237 8.82 17.99 5.29
CA GLU A 237 7.86 19.08 5.29
C GLU A 237 6.60 18.73 4.49
N PRO A 238 5.40 19.17 4.93
CA PRO A 238 4.18 19.01 4.17
C PRO A 238 4.28 19.61 2.77
N GLY A 239 3.80 18.88 1.77
CA GLY A 239 3.87 19.29 0.37
C GLY A 239 5.20 19.03 -0.32
N ALA A 240 6.21 18.43 0.33
CA ALA A 240 7.39 17.92 -0.35
C ALA A 240 6.97 16.91 -1.44
N GLY A 241 7.75 16.82 -2.50
CA GLY A 241 7.42 15.94 -3.62
C GLY A 241 6.53 16.55 -4.69
N GLY A 242 6.26 17.85 -4.63
CA GLY A 242 5.50 18.57 -5.64
C GLY A 242 3.99 18.33 -5.61
N GLN A 243 3.47 17.68 -4.58
CA GLN A 243 2.05 17.50 -4.39
C GLN A 243 1.44 18.67 -3.62
N PRO A 244 0.27 19.20 -4.03
CA PRO A 244 -0.36 20.36 -3.39
C PRO A 244 -1.04 20.05 -2.06
N SER A 245 -1.11 18.79 -1.65
CA SER A 245 -1.71 18.38 -0.38
C SER A 245 -0.89 18.84 0.83
N HIS A 246 -1.57 19.11 1.94
CA HIS A 246 -0.96 19.49 3.22
C HIS A 246 -0.16 20.81 3.25
N ILE A 247 -0.38 21.70 2.28
CA ILE A 247 0.26 23.03 2.28
C ILE A 247 -0.19 23.81 3.51
N GLY A 248 0.79 24.27 4.31
CA GLY A 248 0.55 25.07 5.51
C GLY A 248 0.24 24.26 6.78
N ASP A 249 0.18 22.94 6.70
CA ASP A 249 0.04 22.08 7.87
C ASP A 249 1.34 22.11 8.70
N PRO A 250 1.25 21.94 10.03
CA PRO A 250 2.45 21.84 10.87
C PRO A 250 3.32 20.65 10.47
N ALA A 251 4.64 20.83 10.44
CA ALA A 251 5.59 19.75 10.18
C ALA A 251 5.46 18.64 11.24
N GLY A 252 4.99 17.48 10.82
CA GLY A 252 4.75 16.33 11.70
C GLY A 252 5.04 15.00 11.03
N PHE A 253 5.49 15.03 9.76
CA PHE A 253 5.73 13.83 8.97
C PHE A 253 7.21 13.40 9.05
N MET A 254 7.42 12.11 9.31
CA MET A 254 8.74 11.47 9.34
C MET A 254 8.81 10.46 8.19
N GLY A 255 9.54 10.79 7.14
CA GLY A 255 9.70 9.93 5.96
C GLY A 255 10.74 8.84 6.17
N TYR A 256 10.55 7.72 5.51
CA TYR A 256 11.58 6.68 5.44
C TYR A 256 12.77 7.13 4.57
N VAL A 257 13.97 6.89 5.06
CA VAL A 257 15.22 7.12 4.31
C VAL A 257 15.47 5.98 3.31
N ASP A 258 15.26 4.73 3.74
CA ASP A 258 15.58 3.52 2.96
C ASP A 258 14.31 2.75 2.54
N GLY A 259 13.12 3.34 2.72
CA GLY A 259 11.84 2.70 2.43
C GLY A 259 11.31 1.80 3.55
N GLY A 260 10.00 1.52 3.48
CA GLY A 260 9.30 0.78 4.54
C GLY A 260 9.72 -0.68 4.67
N ALA A 261 10.06 -1.33 3.56
CA ALA A 261 10.55 -2.72 3.59
C ALA A 261 11.88 -2.85 4.36
N ALA A 262 12.81 -1.92 4.14
CA ALA A 262 14.08 -1.89 4.86
C ALA A 262 13.88 -1.61 6.36
N ALA A 263 12.94 -0.73 6.70
CA ALA A 263 12.58 -0.44 8.09
C ALA A 263 12.05 -1.69 8.82
N ILE A 264 11.11 -2.41 8.24
CA ILE A 264 10.57 -3.65 8.83
C ILE A 264 11.66 -4.72 8.92
N ALA A 265 12.49 -4.88 7.89
CA ALA A 265 13.61 -5.82 7.93
C ALA A 265 14.61 -5.49 9.05
N ALA A 266 14.88 -4.21 9.31
CA ALA A 266 15.74 -3.79 10.42
C ALA A 266 15.14 -4.18 11.79
N LEU A 267 13.84 -3.98 11.99
CA LEU A 267 13.14 -4.40 13.22
C LEU A 267 13.18 -5.92 13.39
N ASN A 268 12.95 -6.68 12.32
CA ASN A 268 13.01 -8.13 12.32
C ASN A 268 14.40 -8.66 12.68
N ALA A 269 15.44 -8.09 12.11
CA ALA A 269 16.82 -8.44 12.46
C ALA A 269 17.13 -8.17 13.95
N LYS A 270 16.59 -7.09 14.52
CA LYS A 270 16.69 -6.80 15.95
C LYS A 270 15.92 -7.77 16.82
N LEU A 271 14.71 -8.16 16.39
CA LEU A 271 13.89 -9.17 17.07
C LEU A 271 14.64 -10.51 17.15
N GLU A 272 15.19 -10.99 16.02
CA GLU A 272 15.96 -12.24 15.97
C GLU A 272 17.23 -12.16 16.82
N ALA A 273 17.93 -11.03 16.80
CA ALA A 273 19.12 -10.80 17.67
C ALA A 273 18.78 -10.84 19.17
N LYS A 274 17.52 -10.60 19.54
CA LYS A 274 17.01 -10.75 20.91
C LYS A 274 16.44 -12.14 21.22
N GLY A 275 16.53 -13.07 20.28
CA GLY A 275 16.04 -14.44 20.41
C GLY A 275 14.55 -14.62 20.08
N GLY A 276 13.91 -13.61 19.47
CA GLY A 276 12.58 -13.75 18.91
C GLY A 276 12.59 -14.66 17.68
N GLU A 277 11.51 -15.38 17.44
CA GLU A 277 11.35 -16.30 16.32
C GLU A 277 10.32 -15.76 15.33
N ILE A 278 10.69 -15.68 14.04
CA ILE A 278 9.78 -15.27 12.96
C ILE A 278 9.45 -16.50 12.11
N ARG A 279 8.16 -16.73 11.87
CA ARG A 279 7.66 -17.85 11.07
C ARG A 279 6.87 -17.34 9.88
N PHE A 280 7.52 -17.24 8.74
CA PHE A 280 6.89 -16.97 7.45
C PHE A 280 6.11 -18.17 6.92
N GLY A 281 5.18 -17.93 5.97
CA GLY A 281 4.34 -18.97 5.40
C GLY A 281 3.49 -19.70 6.46
N THR A 282 3.10 -18.99 7.53
CA THR A 282 2.43 -19.59 8.69
C THR A 282 1.17 -18.78 9.06
N PRO A 283 0.10 -18.83 8.21
CA PRO A 283 -1.15 -18.15 8.49
C PRO A 283 -1.78 -18.62 9.79
N ALA A 284 -2.13 -17.66 10.66
CA ALA A 284 -2.99 -17.92 11.80
C ALA A 284 -4.42 -18.23 11.34
N THR A 285 -5.04 -19.25 11.91
CA THR A 285 -6.37 -19.74 11.53
C THR A 285 -7.41 -19.61 12.64
N GLY A 286 -6.98 -19.25 13.85
CA GLY A 286 -7.86 -19.07 14.99
C GLY A 286 -7.13 -18.72 16.28
N LEU A 287 -7.87 -18.20 17.25
CA LEU A 287 -7.37 -18.01 18.62
C LEU A 287 -7.59 -19.27 19.45
N LEU A 288 -6.60 -19.63 20.25
CA LEU A 288 -6.73 -20.66 21.27
C LEU A 288 -7.33 -20.04 22.53
N MET A 289 -8.51 -20.51 22.94
CA MET A 289 -9.17 -20.02 24.15
C MET A 289 -8.76 -20.84 25.36
N GLY A 290 -8.60 -20.19 26.51
CA GLY A 290 -8.35 -20.84 27.77
C GLY A 290 -9.51 -21.73 28.25
N LYS A 291 -9.28 -22.50 29.29
CA LYS A 291 -10.22 -23.57 29.76
C LYS A 291 -11.64 -23.09 30.03
N GLU A 292 -11.84 -21.82 30.41
CA GLU A 292 -13.17 -21.25 30.67
C GLU A 292 -13.75 -20.47 29.47
N GLY A 293 -13.04 -20.44 28.33
CA GLY A 293 -13.46 -19.68 27.15
C GLY A 293 -13.43 -18.16 27.31
N LYS A 294 -12.88 -17.62 28.41
CA LYS A 294 -12.91 -16.19 28.74
C LYS A 294 -11.63 -15.43 28.42
N ALA A 295 -10.53 -16.13 28.27
CA ALA A 295 -9.23 -15.53 27.98
C ALA A 295 -8.63 -16.16 26.74
N VAL A 296 -7.87 -15.37 25.99
CA VAL A 296 -7.05 -15.88 24.89
C VAL A 296 -5.78 -16.49 25.48
N ALA A 297 -5.41 -17.69 25.02
CA ALA A 297 -4.30 -18.49 25.53
C ALA A 297 -3.31 -18.92 24.42
N GLY A 298 -3.43 -18.32 23.24
CA GLY A 298 -2.54 -18.60 22.12
C GLY A 298 -3.21 -18.51 20.76
N VAL A 299 -2.55 -19.10 19.75
CA VAL A 299 -2.95 -19.05 18.34
C VAL A 299 -2.86 -20.43 17.70
N LEU A 300 -3.84 -20.75 16.85
CA LEU A 300 -3.81 -21.87 15.93
C LEU A 300 -3.36 -21.39 14.55
N ALA A 301 -2.43 -22.09 13.93
CA ALA A 301 -1.88 -21.75 12.62
C ALA A 301 -1.66 -22.98 11.75
N THR A 302 -1.40 -22.77 10.46
CA THR A 302 -1.06 -23.82 9.51
C THR A 302 0.16 -23.42 8.71
N ARG A 303 1.16 -24.27 8.61
CA ARG A 303 2.34 -24.01 7.78
C ARG A 303 2.02 -24.30 6.31
N THR A 304 2.12 -23.29 5.45
CA THR A 304 1.67 -23.36 4.05
C THR A 304 2.39 -24.44 3.24
N ARG A 305 3.72 -24.58 3.42
CA ARG A 305 4.55 -25.47 2.59
C ARG A 305 4.21 -26.96 2.68
N ASP A 306 3.66 -27.41 3.79
CA ASP A 306 3.40 -28.83 4.05
C ASP A 306 2.09 -29.12 4.81
N GLY A 307 1.29 -28.09 5.09
CA GLY A 307 0.00 -28.22 5.75
C GLY A 307 0.09 -28.60 7.23
N ALA A 308 1.26 -28.53 7.87
CA ALA A 308 1.42 -28.84 9.29
C ALA A 308 0.56 -27.91 10.16
N ARG A 309 -0.22 -28.47 11.06
CA ARG A 309 -0.94 -27.71 12.09
C ARG A 309 0.03 -27.26 13.16
N ILE A 310 -0.03 -25.98 13.54
CA ILE A 310 0.81 -25.38 14.55
C ILE A 310 -0.09 -24.82 15.63
N THR A 311 0.18 -25.18 16.89
CA THR A 311 -0.46 -24.57 18.06
C THR A 311 0.59 -23.78 18.81
N VAL A 312 0.37 -22.46 18.98
CA VAL A 312 1.24 -21.60 19.77
C VAL A 312 0.54 -21.25 21.07
N HIS A 313 1.01 -21.77 22.19
CA HIS A 313 0.56 -21.40 23.53
C HIS A 313 1.23 -20.11 23.96
N ALA A 314 0.44 -19.11 24.33
CA ALA A 314 0.95 -17.83 24.81
C ALA A 314 -0.07 -17.17 25.76
N SER A 315 0.41 -16.49 26.79
CA SER A 315 -0.46 -15.74 27.70
C SER A 315 -0.92 -14.40 27.12
N SER A 316 -0.26 -13.93 26.07
CA SER A 316 -0.58 -12.68 25.39
C SER A 316 -0.52 -12.86 23.86
N VAL A 317 -1.54 -12.38 23.16
CA VAL A 317 -1.67 -12.42 21.70
C VAL A 317 -1.86 -11.00 21.17
N VAL A 318 -1.04 -10.61 20.20
CA VAL A 318 -1.20 -9.34 19.46
C VAL A 318 -1.62 -9.65 18.03
N LEU A 319 -2.80 -9.19 17.61
CA LEU A 319 -3.25 -9.25 16.21
C LEU A 319 -2.86 -7.95 15.50
N ALA A 320 -2.16 -8.08 14.37
CA ALA A 320 -1.66 -6.98 13.55
C ALA A 320 -1.71 -7.35 12.05
N THR A 321 -2.84 -7.92 11.60
CA THR A 321 -2.97 -8.58 10.29
C THR A 321 -3.28 -7.64 9.13
N GLY A 322 -3.43 -6.33 9.39
CA GLY A 322 -3.47 -5.29 8.36
C GLY A 322 -4.87 -4.99 7.79
N GLY A 323 -5.95 -5.34 8.49
CA GLY A 323 -7.31 -5.07 8.07
C GLY A 323 -7.79 -5.98 6.93
N TYR A 324 -8.77 -5.49 6.15
CA TYR A 324 -9.42 -6.30 5.12
C TYR A 324 -9.39 -5.67 3.72
N GLY A 325 -8.43 -4.75 3.47
CA GLY A 325 -8.32 -4.01 2.21
C GLY A 325 -8.12 -4.87 0.95
N GLY A 326 -7.67 -6.14 1.09
CA GLY A 326 -7.57 -7.12 0.02
C GLY A 326 -8.79 -8.03 -0.13
N ASN A 327 -9.76 -7.97 0.80
CA ASN A 327 -10.94 -8.85 0.79
C ASN A 327 -12.11 -8.18 0.05
N LEU A 328 -12.24 -8.47 -1.24
CA LEU A 328 -13.27 -7.85 -2.09
C LEU A 328 -14.70 -8.10 -1.59
N ALA A 329 -14.97 -9.23 -0.93
CA ALA A 329 -16.31 -9.52 -0.40
C ALA A 329 -16.65 -8.57 0.76
N MET A 330 -15.75 -8.45 1.74
CA MET A 330 -15.92 -7.49 2.85
C MET A 330 -15.94 -6.04 2.37
N LEU A 331 -15.09 -5.69 1.41
CA LEU A 331 -15.09 -4.33 0.83
C LEU A 331 -16.43 -4.00 0.18
N ARG A 332 -17.02 -4.93 -0.58
CA ARG A 332 -18.32 -4.71 -1.23
C ARG A 332 -19.47 -4.62 -0.23
N GLU A 333 -19.38 -5.31 0.89
CA GLU A 333 -20.36 -5.22 1.97
C GLU A 333 -20.44 -3.81 2.56
N HIS A 334 -19.29 -3.17 2.79
CA HIS A 334 -19.21 -1.85 3.43
C HIS A 334 -19.23 -0.68 2.43
N PHE A 335 -18.64 -0.83 1.24
CA PHE A 335 -18.43 0.26 0.28
C PHE A 335 -19.20 0.08 -1.05
N GLY A 336 -19.91 -1.04 -1.22
CA GLY A 336 -20.69 -1.32 -2.43
C GLY A 336 -19.86 -1.85 -3.61
N SER A 337 -20.54 -2.10 -4.74
CA SER A 337 -19.96 -2.84 -5.88
C SER A 337 -18.88 -2.09 -6.65
N LYS A 338 -18.83 -0.76 -6.56
CA LYS A 338 -17.86 0.07 -7.29
C LYS A 338 -16.49 0.17 -6.62
N VAL A 339 -16.33 -0.36 -5.39
CA VAL A 339 -15.04 -0.34 -4.71
C VAL A 339 -14.00 -1.16 -5.47
N VAL A 340 -12.83 -0.56 -5.67
CA VAL A 340 -11.66 -1.21 -6.28
C VAL A 340 -10.56 -1.30 -5.22
N PRO A 341 -10.10 -2.52 -4.88
CA PRO A 341 -8.97 -2.66 -3.96
C PRO A 341 -7.70 -2.07 -4.57
N GLY A 342 -6.97 -1.30 -3.79
CA GLY A 342 -5.63 -0.79 -4.09
C GLY A 342 -4.63 -1.14 -2.99
N ALA A 343 -5.10 -1.90 -2.00
CA ALA A 343 -4.32 -2.33 -0.85
C ALA A 343 -3.54 -3.62 -1.11
N ILE A 344 -2.77 -4.03 -0.10
CA ILE A 344 -2.06 -5.31 -0.07
C ILE A 344 -3.06 -6.48 -0.12
N ALA A 345 -2.95 -7.31 -1.14
CA ALA A 345 -3.88 -8.42 -1.38
C ALA A 345 -3.92 -9.44 -0.22
N SER A 346 -2.86 -9.56 0.57
CA SER A 346 -2.82 -10.42 1.74
C SER A 346 -3.65 -9.92 2.93
N CYS A 347 -4.09 -8.67 2.97
CA CYS A 347 -4.92 -8.11 4.04
C CYS A 347 -6.39 -8.57 3.88
N GLN A 348 -6.72 -9.74 4.42
CA GLN A 348 -8.00 -10.44 4.17
C GLN A 348 -9.00 -10.34 5.33
N GLY A 349 -8.67 -9.65 6.44
CA GLY A 349 -9.52 -9.55 7.62
C GLY A 349 -9.38 -10.73 8.60
N ASP A 350 -8.30 -11.49 8.50
CA ASP A 350 -8.09 -12.68 9.33
C ASP A 350 -8.08 -12.35 10.83
N GLY A 351 -7.37 -11.28 11.23
CA GLY A 351 -7.31 -10.82 12.61
C GLY A 351 -8.66 -10.33 13.12
N LEU A 352 -9.40 -9.62 12.27
CA LEU A 352 -10.75 -9.15 12.59
C LEU A 352 -11.68 -10.32 12.90
N ALA A 353 -11.74 -11.30 12.01
CA ALA A 353 -12.58 -12.49 12.18
C ALA A 353 -12.22 -13.26 13.46
N MET A 354 -10.93 -13.40 13.77
CA MET A 354 -10.46 -14.05 14.99
C MET A 354 -10.86 -13.27 16.25
N ALA A 355 -10.69 -11.95 16.26
CA ALA A 355 -11.03 -11.09 17.39
C ALA A 355 -12.55 -11.05 17.64
N TRP A 356 -13.36 -10.89 16.59
CA TRP A 356 -14.82 -10.90 16.70
C TRP A 356 -15.36 -12.23 17.20
N LYS A 357 -14.78 -13.34 16.71
CA LYS A 357 -15.12 -14.67 17.22
C LYS A 357 -14.78 -14.86 18.70
N ALA A 358 -13.77 -14.17 19.20
CA ALA A 358 -13.43 -14.13 20.62
C ALA A 358 -14.29 -13.18 21.46
N GLY A 359 -15.26 -12.48 20.84
CA GLY A 359 -16.20 -11.58 21.49
C GLY A 359 -15.81 -10.11 21.47
N ALA A 360 -14.81 -9.72 20.70
CA ALA A 360 -14.44 -8.32 20.53
C ALA A 360 -15.56 -7.52 19.86
N ALA A 361 -15.76 -6.29 20.31
CA ALA A 361 -16.72 -5.37 19.70
C ALA A 361 -16.17 -4.81 18.38
N HIS A 362 -17.08 -4.42 17.52
CA HIS A 362 -16.84 -3.82 16.22
C HIS A 362 -16.65 -2.30 16.36
N PHE A 363 -15.76 -1.70 15.55
CA PHE A 363 -15.64 -0.26 15.40
C PHE A 363 -14.89 0.11 14.12
N GLY A 364 -15.49 0.96 13.28
CA GLY A 364 -14.83 1.58 12.14
C GLY A 364 -14.66 0.69 10.91
N GLU A 365 -15.44 -0.40 10.78
CA GLU A 365 -15.36 -1.31 9.61
C GLU A 365 -15.69 -0.60 8.30
N GLY A 366 -16.54 0.43 8.33
CA GLY A 366 -16.90 1.25 7.18
C GLY A 366 -15.94 2.41 6.92
N ALA A 367 -14.81 2.51 7.64
CA ALA A 367 -13.83 3.55 7.42
C ALA A 367 -12.68 3.05 6.52
N ALA A 368 -12.29 3.86 5.54
CA ALA A 368 -11.21 3.52 4.63
C ALA A 368 -10.46 4.76 4.13
N GLN A 369 -9.22 4.55 3.73
CA GLN A 369 -8.44 5.52 2.99
C GLN A 369 -8.61 5.24 1.50
N PHE A 370 -9.25 6.17 0.79
CA PHE A 370 -9.30 6.16 -0.66
C PHE A 370 -8.16 6.97 -1.23
N PHE A 371 -7.63 6.50 -2.34
CA PHE A 371 -6.51 7.12 -3.02
C PHE A 371 -6.82 7.27 -4.52
N PHE A 372 -6.54 8.42 -5.11
CA PHE A 372 -6.73 8.60 -6.55
C PHE A 372 -5.65 7.85 -7.34
N THR A 373 -6.00 7.39 -8.53
CA THR A 373 -5.08 6.68 -9.43
C THR A 373 -5.58 6.73 -10.87
N ASN A 374 -4.75 6.29 -11.80
CA ASN A 374 -5.19 6.06 -13.17
C ASN A 374 -6.06 4.80 -13.27
N PRO A 375 -7.14 4.82 -14.06
CA PRO A 375 -8.05 3.67 -14.21
C PRO A 375 -7.44 2.50 -14.99
N ALA A 376 -6.33 2.70 -15.69
CA ALA A 376 -5.66 1.67 -16.49
C ALA A 376 -4.31 1.29 -15.86
N PRO A 377 -4.29 0.34 -14.90
CA PRO A 377 -3.04 -0.12 -14.27
C PRO A 377 -2.09 -0.82 -15.24
N GLU A 378 -2.63 -1.36 -16.34
CA GLU A 378 -1.87 -2.10 -17.35
C GLU A 378 -1.31 -1.20 -18.47
N SER A 379 -1.58 0.10 -18.40
CA SER A 379 -1.05 1.02 -19.41
C SER A 379 0.46 1.19 -19.20
N ASN A 380 1.23 1.03 -20.27
CA ASN A 380 2.67 1.34 -20.33
C ASN A 380 2.98 2.84 -20.03
N MET A 381 2.15 3.51 -19.24
CA MET A 381 2.35 4.89 -18.80
C MET A 381 3.64 5.06 -17.99
N MET A 382 4.12 3.98 -17.32
CA MET A 382 5.42 3.97 -16.65
C MET A 382 6.57 4.34 -17.59
N ALA A 383 6.58 3.78 -18.80
CA ALA A 383 7.60 4.10 -19.80
C ALA A 383 7.46 5.51 -20.40
N ALA A 384 6.28 6.13 -20.26
CA ALA A 384 5.96 7.43 -20.85
C ALA A 384 6.14 8.63 -19.88
N GLY A 385 6.69 8.41 -18.67
CA GLY A 385 6.78 9.45 -17.64
C GLY A 385 5.56 9.42 -16.71
N GLN A 386 5.35 8.32 -16.03
CA GLN A 386 4.22 8.08 -15.13
C GLN A 386 4.10 9.14 -14.04
N ASP A 387 5.23 9.68 -13.55
CA ASP A 387 5.25 10.76 -12.57
C ASP A 387 4.44 11.98 -13.03
N LEU A 388 4.49 12.31 -14.32
CA LEU A 388 3.72 13.40 -14.90
C LEU A 388 2.22 13.10 -14.97
N ALA A 389 1.83 11.85 -15.27
CA ALA A 389 0.43 11.43 -15.31
C ALA A 389 -0.22 11.44 -13.92
N TRP A 390 0.56 11.18 -12.88
CA TRP A 390 0.13 11.25 -11.50
C TRP A 390 -0.16 12.67 -11.03
N MET A 391 0.61 13.63 -11.50
CA MET A 391 0.50 15.02 -11.06
C MET A 391 -0.73 15.74 -11.64
N VAL A 392 -1.15 15.43 -12.87
CA VAL A 392 -2.23 16.18 -13.53
C VAL A 392 -3.54 16.21 -12.73
N PRO A 393 -4.04 15.08 -12.15
CA PRO A 393 -5.23 15.11 -11.31
C PRO A 393 -5.07 15.90 -10.01
N THR A 394 -3.84 16.15 -9.55
CA THR A 394 -3.59 16.91 -8.30
C THR A 394 -3.64 18.42 -8.47
N PHE A 395 -3.80 18.92 -9.69
CA PHE A 395 -4.03 20.35 -9.91
C PHE A 395 -5.50 20.70 -9.82
N PRO A 396 -5.85 21.87 -9.26
CA PRO A 396 -7.23 22.28 -9.07
C PRO A 396 -7.87 22.80 -10.36
N PHE A 397 -7.81 22.02 -11.45
CA PHE A 397 -8.53 22.29 -12.69
C PHE A 397 -10.01 21.98 -12.55
N LEU A 398 -10.81 22.17 -13.59
CA LEU A 398 -12.22 21.79 -13.58
C LEU A 398 -12.36 20.27 -13.54
N TRP A 399 -13.06 19.72 -12.54
CA TRP A 399 -13.41 18.31 -12.48
C TRP A 399 -14.85 18.05 -12.87
N VAL A 400 -15.08 17.05 -13.71
CA VAL A 400 -16.41 16.53 -14.03
C VAL A 400 -16.45 15.01 -13.84
N ASN A 401 -17.61 14.50 -13.46
CA ASN A 401 -17.88 13.08 -13.44
C ASN A 401 -18.22 12.55 -14.85
N GLU A 402 -18.46 11.25 -15.00
CA GLU A 402 -18.81 10.60 -16.27
C GLU A 402 -20.07 11.16 -16.94
N ARG A 403 -20.94 11.85 -16.18
CA ARG A 403 -22.12 12.53 -16.74
C ARG A 403 -21.81 13.94 -17.25
N GLY A 404 -20.58 14.42 -17.12
CA GLY A 404 -20.19 15.79 -17.47
C GLY A 404 -20.55 16.84 -16.42
N LYS A 405 -20.92 16.43 -15.21
CA LYS A 405 -21.34 17.32 -14.12
C LYS A 405 -20.14 17.62 -13.21
N ARG A 406 -19.89 18.92 -12.94
CA ARG A 406 -19.01 19.36 -11.87
C ARG A 406 -19.60 18.97 -10.51
N PHE A 407 -18.80 18.49 -9.55
CA PHE A 407 -19.31 17.87 -8.34
C PHE A 407 -18.65 18.34 -7.03
N CYS A 408 -17.60 19.17 -7.11
CA CYS A 408 -16.90 19.68 -5.90
C CYS A 408 -16.20 21.00 -6.17
N ASN A 409 -15.71 21.62 -5.10
CA ASN A 409 -14.63 22.60 -5.18
C ASN A 409 -13.32 21.83 -5.38
N GLU A 410 -12.65 22.05 -6.48
CA GLU A 410 -11.44 21.32 -6.85
C GLU A 410 -10.22 21.67 -5.97
N GLU A 411 -10.34 22.65 -5.07
CA GLU A 411 -9.35 22.85 -3.99
C GLU A 411 -9.27 21.65 -3.03
N VAL A 412 -10.17 20.68 -3.15
CA VAL A 412 -10.06 19.38 -2.48
C VAL A 412 -8.73 18.65 -2.77
N VAL A 413 -8.03 19.01 -3.87
CA VAL A 413 -6.68 18.52 -4.16
C VAL A 413 -5.66 18.88 -3.07
N PHE A 414 -5.95 19.89 -2.24
CA PHE A 414 -5.12 20.28 -1.10
C PHE A 414 -5.42 19.42 0.15
N ASP A 415 -6.44 18.59 0.11
CA ASP A 415 -6.76 17.59 1.13
C ASP A 415 -6.67 16.18 0.52
N TYR A 416 -5.54 15.54 0.72
CA TYR A 416 -5.24 14.25 0.14
C TYR A 416 -6.20 13.14 0.61
N ALA A 417 -6.71 13.25 1.82
CA ALA A 417 -7.68 12.32 2.39
C ALA A 417 -9.05 12.46 1.70
N ALA A 418 -9.53 13.68 1.57
CA ALA A 418 -10.83 13.96 0.98
C ALA A 418 -10.86 13.76 -0.54
N MET A 419 -9.72 13.96 -1.23
CA MET A 419 -9.62 13.87 -2.68
C MET A 419 -10.08 12.51 -3.24
N GLY A 420 -9.62 11.41 -2.64
CA GLY A 420 -10.04 10.07 -3.03
C GLY A 420 -11.51 9.80 -2.73
N THR A 421 -11.97 10.24 -1.56
CA THR A 421 -13.35 10.05 -1.10
C THR A 421 -14.36 10.79 -1.99
N VAL A 422 -14.09 12.04 -2.37
CA VAL A 422 -15.02 12.83 -3.21
C VAL A 422 -15.18 12.23 -4.61
N VAL A 423 -14.11 11.61 -5.15
CA VAL A 423 -14.17 10.88 -6.42
C VAL A 423 -14.91 9.55 -6.24
N PHE A 424 -14.68 8.84 -5.12
CA PHE A 424 -15.42 7.60 -4.82
C PHE A 424 -16.94 7.81 -4.77
N GLN A 425 -17.41 8.98 -4.36
CA GLN A 425 -18.86 9.30 -4.34
C GLN A 425 -19.46 9.45 -5.73
N GLN A 426 -18.65 9.64 -6.79
CA GLN A 426 -19.15 9.80 -8.14
C GLN A 426 -19.62 8.47 -8.77
N PRO A 427 -20.46 8.49 -9.82
CA PRO A 427 -20.76 7.29 -10.59
C PRO A 427 -19.47 6.58 -11.01
N ASP A 428 -19.43 5.25 -10.84
CA ASP A 428 -18.28 4.39 -11.16
C ASP A 428 -16.93 4.80 -10.55
N ALA A 429 -16.96 5.72 -9.55
CA ALA A 429 -15.78 6.27 -8.89
C ALA A 429 -14.73 6.83 -9.88
N VAL A 430 -15.22 7.51 -10.94
CA VAL A 430 -14.42 8.09 -12.02
C VAL A 430 -14.67 9.59 -12.12
N ALA A 431 -13.59 10.32 -12.42
CA ALA A 431 -13.63 11.74 -12.74
C ALA A 431 -12.69 12.07 -13.91
N TRP A 432 -12.92 13.24 -14.49
CA TRP A 432 -12.09 13.82 -15.54
C TRP A 432 -11.67 15.23 -15.10
N THR A 433 -10.36 15.50 -15.13
CA THR A 433 -9.83 16.86 -14.97
C THR A 433 -9.69 17.52 -16.32
N ILE A 434 -10.21 18.75 -16.45
CA ILE A 434 -10.34 19.45 -17.74
C ILE A 434 -9.47 20.71 -17.73
N PHE A 435 -8.66 20.88 -18.78
CA PHE A 435 -7.81 22.03 -18.99
C PHE A 435 -7.62 22.29 -20.49
N ASP A 436 -7.05 23.41 -20.84
CA ASP A 436 -6.88 23.86 -22.21
C ASP A 436 -5.40 23.93 -22.63
N GLN A 437 -5.16 24.17 -23.92
CA GLN A 437 -3.81 24.34 -24.46
C GLN A 437 -3.08 25.53 -23.83
N GLY A 438 -3.78 26.58 -23.43
CA GLY A 438 -3.18 27.74 -22.75
C GLY A 438 -2.55 27.34 -21.42
N THR A 439 -3.19 26.42 -20.67
CA THR A 439 -2.66 25.82 -19.43
C THR A 439 -1.43 24.98 -19.72
N VAL A 440 -1.47 24.11 -20.74
CA VAL A 440 -0.32 23.28 -21.15
C VAL A 440 0.87 24.16 -21.55
N ASP A 441 0.65 25.18 -22.37
CA ASP A 441 1.69 26.12 -22.80
C ASP A 441 2.31 26.88 -21.62
N ARG A 442 1.49 27.27 -20.65
CA ARG A 442 1.93 27.97 -19.43
C ARG A 442 2.80 27.07 -18.56
N MET A 443 2.39 25.80 -18.33
CA MET A 443 3.18 24.82 -17.57
C MET A 443 4.51 24.53 -18.29
N LYS A 444 4.48 24.37 -19.60
CA LYS A 444 5.69 24.19 -20.41
C LYS A 444 6.65 25.38 -20.34
N ALA A 445 6.13 26.59 -20.25
CA ALA A 445 6.96 27.80 -20.23
C ALA A 445 7.44 28.17 -18.81
N LYS A 446 6.65 27.90 -17.77
CA LYS A 446 6.83 28.45 -16.41
C LYS A 446 6.79 27.41 -15.30
N GLY A 447 6.76 26.12 -15.64
CA GLY A 447 6.66 25.03 -14.68
C GLY A 447 5.31 24.92 -13.98
N THR A 448 5.23 23.96 -13.08
CA THR A 448 4.01 23.67 -12.28
C THR A 448 3.69 24.77 -11.28
N ILE A 449 4.68 25.54 -10.85
CA ILE A 449 4.51 26.71 -9.97
C ILE A 449 3.55 27.74 -10.55
N SER A 450 3.42 27.79 -11.89
CA SER A 450 2.48 28.68 -12.57
C SER A 450 1.01 28.30 -12.36
N ILE A 451 0.75 27.09 -11.86
CA ILE A 451 -0.58 26.57 -11.52
C ILE A 451 -0.82 26.69 -10.02
N VAL A 452 0.10 26.13 -9.23
CA VAL A 452 0.06 26.20 -7.78
C VAL A 452 1.46 26.46 -7.25
N ASP A 453 1.62 27.50 -6.46
CA ASP A 453 2.88 27.78 -5.75
C ASP A 453 2.96 26.93 -4.48
N LEU A 454 3.46 25.72 -4.64
CA LEU A 454 3.62 24.76 -3.54
C LEU A 454 4.66 25.21 -2.52
N TYR A 455 5.62 26.01 -2.92
CA TYR A 455 6.80 26.37 -2.14
C TYR A 455 6.78 27.81 -1.64
N GLY A 456 5.69 28.55 -1.83
CA GLY A 456 5.61 29.97 -1.47
C GLY A 456 5.92 30.29 -0.02
N SER A 457 5.52 29.39 0.91
CA SER A 457 5.83 29.53 2.35
C SER A 457 7.24 29.08 2.73
N TRP A 458 7.98 28.45 1.82
CA TRP A 458 9.28 27.80 2.09
C TRP A 458 10.47 28.48 1.43
N ARG A 459 10.22 29.43 0.51
CA ARG A 459 11.27 30.12 -0.23
C ARG A 459 12.38 30.70 0.64
N ASP A 460 12.03 31.10 1.86
CA ASP A 460 12.95 31.71 2.82
C ASP A 460 13.55 30.73 3.83
N ARG A 461 13.27 29.44 3.68
CA ARG A 461 13.72 28.38 4.61
C ARG A 461 14.49 27.28 3.87
N PRO A 462 15.77 27.48 3.55
CA PRO A 462 16.58 26.40 2.96
C PRO A 462 16.76 25.27 3.99
N GLN A 463 15.98 24.23 3.88
CA GLN A 463 16.08 23.01 4.68
C GLN A 463 16.17 21.80 3.74
N ARG A 464 16.84 20.76 4.19
CA ARG A 464 16.83 19.46 3.50
C ARG A 464 15.64 18.66 3.97
N PHE A 465 14.86 18.17 3.03
CA PHE A 465 13.70 17.33 3.26
C PHE A 465 13.92 15.96 2.63
N MET A 466 13.02 15.03 2.93
CA MET A 466 13.04 13.67 2.39
C MET A 466 11.82 13.47 1.49
N GLU A 467 12.02 12.99 0.30
CA GLU A 467 10.97 12.58 -0.61
C GLU A 467 11.17 11.12 -1.00
N MET A 468 10.21 10.25 -0.71
CA MET A 468 10.26 8.83 -1.04
C MET A 468 11.59 8.15 -0.64
N GLY A 469 12.15 8.54 0.50
CA GLY A 469 13.41 7.99 1.01
C GLY A 469 14.69 8.73 0.60
N GLU A 470 14.59 9.74 -0.28
CA GLU A 470 15.76 10.52 -0.72
C GLU A 470 15.78 11.92 -0.08
N PRO A 471 16.96 12.45 0.30
CA PRO A 471 17.08 13.82 0.78
C PRO A 471 16.68 14.82 -0.32
N VAL A 472 15.71 15.70 -0.02
CA VAL A 472 15.28 16.76 -0.95
C VAL A 472 15.77 18.11 -0.45
N ASP A 473 16.46 18.86 -1.31
CA ASP A 473 16.77 20.25 -1.09
C ASP A 473 15.59 21.12 -1.55
N THR A 474 15.09 22.00 -0.66
CA THR A 474 13.96 22.90 -0.99
C THR A 474 14.27 23.78 -2.18
N ALA A 475 15.52 24.24 -2.31
CA ALA A 475 15.95 25.03 -3.46
C ALA A 475 15.90 24.21 -4.76
N GLU A 476 16.27 22.92 -4.71
CA GLU A 476 16.16 22.02 -5.85
C GLU A 476 14.70 21.74 -6.21
N SER A 477 13.84 21.49 -5.23
CA SER A 477 12.41 21.25 -5.44
C SER A 477 11.71 22.50 -6.01
N LEU A 478 12.08 23.69 -5.53
CA LEU A 478 11.61 24.95 -6.11
C LEU A 478 12.06 25.08 -7.56
N ALA A 479 13.34 24.83 -7.84
CA ALA A 479 13.87 24.87 -9.20
C ALA A 479 13.18 23.86 -10.13
N LYS A 480 12.86 22.65 -9.64
CA LYS A 480 12.06 21.67 -10.37
C LYS A 480 10.65 22.19 -10.67
N SER A 481 10.01 22.88 -9.73
CA SER A 481 8.66 23.43 -9.93
C SER A 481 8.62 24.61 -10.90
N GLU A 482 9.72 25.36 -11.00
CA GLU A 482 9.93 26.45 -11.97
C GLU A 482 10.43 25.95 -13.34
N ALA A 483 10.94 24.72 -13.39
CA ALA A 483 11.42 24.13 -14.64
C ALA A 483 10.27 23.86 -15.64
N PRO A 484 10.54 23.92 -16.95
CA PRO A 484 9.56 23.56 -17.98
C PRO A 484 8.91 22.19 -17.69
N PHE A 485 7.58 22.18 -17.64
CA PHE A 485 6.80 20.98 -17.40
C PHE A 485 6.03 20.58 -18.66
N ASP A 486 6.60 19.69 -19.46
CA ASP A 486 6.06 19.31 -20.78
C ASP A 486 5.14 18.09 -20.70
N LEU A 487 3.83 18.31 -20.83
CA LEU A 487 2.81 17.27 -20.87
C LEU A 487 2.66 16.57 -22.23
N SER A 488 3.40 16.94 -23.26
CA SER A 488 3.17 16.46 -24.64
C SER A 488 3.19 14.94 -24.75
N THR A 489 4.16 14.27 -24.12
CA THR A 489 4.29 12.82 -24.13
C THR A 489 3.12 12.17 -23.35
N VAL A 490 2.82 12.65 -22.16
CA VAL A 490 1.72 12.12 -21.33
C VAL A 490 0.36 12.25 -22.03
N LEU A 491 0.10 13.40 -22.67
CA LEU A 491 -1.14 13.62 -23.42
C LEU A 491 -1.24 12.70 -24.64
N ALA A 492 -0.12 12.50 -25.36
CA ALA A 492 -0.09 11.63 -26.53
C ALA A 492 -0.26 10.15 -26.17
N GLU A 493 0.49 9.66 -25.19
CA GLU A 493 0.42 8.26 -24.75
C GLU A 493 -0.89 7.98 -24.00
N GLY A 494 -1.34 8.89 -23.15
CA GLY A 494 -2.65 8.80 -22.47
C GLY A 494 -3.82 8.75 -23.46
N GLY A 495 -3.71 9.44 -24.61
CA GLY A 495 -4.69 9.37 -25.69
C GLY A 495 -4.78 7.98 -26.33
N LYS A 496 -3.66 7.28 -26.50
CA LYS A 496 -3.63 5.93 -27.08
C LYS A 496 -4.32 4.87 -26.20
N VAL A 497 -4.32 5.07 -24.89
CA VAL A 497 -4.88 4.13 -23.90
C VAL A 497 -6.20 4.60 -23.29
N GLY A 498 -6.81 5.67 -23.82
CA GLY A 498 -8.11 6.17 -23.37
C GLY A 498 -8.11 6.91 -22.04
N LEU A 499 -6.94 7.30 -21.53
CA LEU A 499 -6.82 8.14 -20.33
C LEU A 499 -6.94 9.63 -20.63
N VAL A 500 -6.65 10.03 -21.85
CA VAL A 500 -6.77 11.44 -22.30
C VAL A 500 -7.71 11.51 -23.47
N ALA A 501 -8.75 12.34 -23.34
CA ALA A 501 -9.56 12.79 -24.46
C ALA A 501 -9.07 14.19 -24.89
N LYS A 502 -9.12 14.46 -26.19
CA LYS A 502 -8.74 15.73 -26.80
C LYS A 502 -9.81 16.18 -27.80
N ALA A 503 -10.13 17.46 -27.80
CA ALA A 503 -11.02 18.06 -28.78
C ALA A 503 -10.56 19.48 -29.13
N ASP A 504 -10.79 19.92 -30.37
CA ASP A 504 -10.46 21.30 -30.79
C ASP A 504 -11.45 22.33 -30.24
N ARG A 505 -12.68 21.89 -29.93
CA ARG A 505 -13.72 22.71 -29.31
C ARG A 505 -14.09 22.08 -27.95
N LEU A 506 -14.33 22.94 -26.96
CA LEU A 506 -14.64 22.50 -25.61
C LEU A 506 -15.98 21.72 -25.56
N GLU A 507 -16.95 22.10 -26.37
CA GLU A 507 -18.25 21.44 -26.46
C GLU A 507 -18.13 20.00 -26.98
N ASP A 508 -17.18 19.72 -27.86
CA ASP A 508 -16.94 18.39 -28.43
C ASP A 508 -16.22 17.47 -27.43
N LEU A 509 -15.55 18.04 -26.43
CA LEU A 509 -14.84 17.28 -25.39
C LEU A 509 -15.83 16.43 -24.54
N GLY A 510 -17.03 16.96 -24.29
CA GLY A 510 -18.08 16.22 -23.58
C GLY A 510 -18.44 14.89 -24.27
N ALA A 511 -18.60 14.92 -25.59
CA ALA A 511 -18.84 13.70 -26.37
C ALA A 511 -17.63 12.77 -26.37
N ALA A 512 -16.41 13.32 -26.42
CA ALA A 512 -15.16 12.55 -26.41
C ALA A 512 -14.95 11.76 -25.09
N ILE A 513 -15.46 12.28 -23.97
CA ILE A 513 -15.43 11.57 -22.68
C ILE A 513 -16.69 10.74 -22.39
N GLY A 514 -17.64 10.66 -23.33
CA GLY A 514 -18.88 9.92 -23.17
C GLY A 514 -19.92 10.57 -22.26
N ALA A 515 -19.76 11.84 -21.92
CA ALA A 515 -20.68 12.57 -21.05
C ALA A 515 -21.98 12.97 -21.76
N ASP A 516 -23.03 13.29 -20.97
CA ASP A 516 -24.23 13.94 -21.49
C ASP A 516 -23.89 15.32 -22.07
N PRO A 517 -24.10 15.57 -23.38
CA PRO A 517 -23.68 16.82 -24.01
C PRO A 517 -24.36 18.06 -23.43
N ALA A 518 -25.63 17.94 -23.01
CA ALA A 518 -26.37 19.07 -22.44
C ALA A 518 -25.88 19.39 -21.02
N GLU A 519 -25.61 18.38 -20.20
CA GLU A 519 -25.05 18.54 -18.86
C GLU A 519 -23.63 19.12 -18.93
N PHE A 520 -22.78 18.58 -19.81
CA PHE A 520 -21.42 19.07 -20.00
C PHE A 520 -21.41 20.54 -20.45
N SER A 521 -22.27 20.91 -21.42
CA SER A 521 -22.39 22.29 -21.89
C SER A 521 -22.85 23.25 -20.78
N ARG A 522 -23.80 22.83 -19.92
CA ARG A 522 -24.22 23.59 -18.73
C ARG A 522 -23.07 23.78 -17.74
N THR A 523 -22.32 22.73 -17.47
CA THR A 523 -21.16 22.75 -16.56
C THR A 523 -20.12 23.74 -17.07
N VAL A 524 -19.74 23.64 -18.33
CA VAL A 524 -18.73 24.51 -18.95
C VAL A 524 -19.19 25.97 -18.95
N ALA A 525 -20.45 26.24 -19.31
CA ALA A 525 -21.00 27.60 -19.32
C ALA A 525 -20.97 28.22 -17.92
N ALA A 526 -21.37 27.46 -16.89
CA ALA A 526 -21.33 27.92 -15.50
C ALA A 526 -19.90 28.18 -15.02
N TYR A 527 -18.95 27.30 -15.36
CA TYR A 527 -17.54 27.49 -14.99
C TYR A 527 -16.91 28.71 -15.70
N ARG A 528 -17.19 28.90 -17.01
CA ARG A 528 -16.76 30.10 -17.74
C ARG A 528 -17.35 31.38 -17.16
N ALA A 529 -18.61 31.37 -16.71
CA ALA A 529 -19.23 32.50 -16.01
C ALA A 529 -18.50 32.79 -14.67
N SER A 530 -18.07 31.76 -13.95
CA SER A 530 -17.26 31.91 -12.73
C SER A 530 -15.90 32.56 -13.03
N ILE A 531 -15.23 32.13 -14.10
CA ILE A 531 -13.97 32.75 -14.57
C ILE A 531 -14.19 34.23 -14.91
N ALA A 532 -15.21 34.52 -15.70
CA ALA A 532 -15.48 35.89 -16.15
C ALA A 532 -15.83 36.86 -15.01
N SER A 533 -16.55 36.38 -14.00
CA SER A 533 -16.91 37.16 -12.81
C SER A 533 -15.84 37.20 -11.73
N GLY A 534 -14.81 36.32 -11.81
CA GLY A 534 -13.85 36.13 -10.73
C GLY A 534 -14.46 35.51 -9.46
N LYS A 535 -15.64 34.88 -9.57
CA LYS A 535 -16.37 34.32 -8.42
C LYS A 535 -17.05 33.01 -8.80
N ASP A 536 -16.67 31.93 -8.13
CA ASP A 536 -17.37 30.65 -8.26
C ASP A 536 -18.63 30.64 -7.40
N SER A 537 -19.79 30.68 -8.04
CA SER A 537 -21.08 30.65 -7.38
C SER A 537 -21.60 29.25 -7.06
N GLN A 538 -20.96 28.19 -7.60
CA GLN A 538 -21.39 26.82 -7.42
C GLN A 538 -20.73 26.15 -6.21
N PHE A 539 -19.40 26.26 -6.11
CA PHE A 539 -18.62 25.57 -5.10
C PHE A 539 -17.65 26.47 -4.33
N PHE A 540 -17.73 27.79 -4.56
CA PHE A 540 -16.94 28.82 -3.85
C PHE A 540 -15.43 28.65 -3.97
N LYS A 541 -14.96 28.10 -5.09
CA LYS A 541 -13.54 27.97 -5.43
C LYS A 541 -12.86 29.34 -5.48
N ASP A 542 -11.66 29.44 -4.89
CA ASP A 542 -10.88 30.67 -4.91
C ASP A 542 -10.62 31.12 -6.36
N ALA A 543 -10.78 32.42 -6.62
CA ALA A 543 -10.61 33.01 -7.95
C ALA A 543 -9.23 32.72 -8.57
N LYS A 544 -8.18 32.61 -7.74
CA LYS A 544 -6.82 32.28 -8.22
C LYS A 544 -6.69 30.90 -8.87
N TYR A 545 -7.64 29.99 -8.58
CA TYR A 545 -7.72 28.64 -9.15
C TYR A 545 -8.80 28.48 -10.22
N LEU A 546 -9.43 29.57 -10.64
CA LEU A 546 -10.32 29.59 -11.81
C LEU A 546 -9.51 29.73 -13.10
N PHE A 547 -9.01 28.62 -13.59
CA PHE A 547 -8.17 28.59 -14.80
C PHE A 547 -9.01 28.77 -16.06
N ALA A 548 -8.45 29.56 -17.03
CA ALA A 548 -9.09 29.80 -18.32
C ALA A 548 -9.35 28.49 -19.09
N LEU A 549 -10.46 28.46 -19.82
CA LEU A 549 -10.82 27.43 -20.79
C LEU A 549 -11.20 28.10 -22.12
N ASP A 550 -10.25 28.82 -22.72
CA ASP A 550 -10.49 29.71 -23.89
C ASP A 550 -9.58 29.43 -25.08
N LYS A 551 -8.54 28.58 -24.92
CA LYS A 551 -7.58 28.27 -25.97
C LYS A 551 -7.55 26.77 -26.30
N GLY A 552 -8.18 26.35 -27.39
CA GLY A 552 -8.10 24.97 -27.88
C GLY A 552 -6.70 24.59 -28.39
N PRO A 553 -6.42 23.30 -28.51
CA PRO A 553 -7.28 22.17 -28.13
C PRO A 553 -7.48 22.08 -26.62
N TYR A 554 -8.57 21.36 -26.25
CA TYR A 554 -8.95 21.09 -24.87
C TYR A 554 -8.69 19.64 -24.55
N TYR A 555 -8.36 19.38 -23.29
CA TYR A 555 -7.99 18.06 -22.79
C TYR A 555 -8.85 17.68 -21.58
N ALA A 556 -9.21 16.40 -21.52
CA ALA A 556 -9.76 15.79 -20.32
C ALA A 556 -8.88 14.60 -19.93
N PHE A 557 -8.37 14.60 -18.72
CA PHE A 557 -7.55 13.53 -18.18
C PHE A 557 -8.38 12.69 -17.19
N LYS A 558 -8.51 11.39 -17.46
CA LYS A 558 -9.30 10.44 -16.66
C LYS A 558 -8.54 10.00 -15.44
N PHE A 559 -9.22 10.00 -14.29
CA PHE A 559 -8.69 9.44 -13.06
C PHE A 559 -9.80 8.74 -12.25
N THR A 560 -9.42 7.88 -11.35
CA THR A 560 -10.31 7.09 -10.51
C THR A 560 -9.76 7.05 -9.09
N THR A 561 -10.43 6.31 -8.21
CA THR A 561 -9.96 6.08 -6.86
C THR A 561 -9.92 4.60 -6.55
N ARG A 562 -8.98 4.21 -5.68
CA ARG A 562 -8.86 2.86 -5.13
C ARG A 562 -8.82 2.95 -3.61
N LEU A 563 -9.26 1.89 -2.96
CA LEU A 563 -9.17 1.76 -1.53
C LEU A 563 -7.74 1.34 -1.15
N LEU A 564 -6.99 2.24 -0.52
CA LEU A 564 -5.60 2.02 -0.13
C LEU A 564 -5.46 1.17 1.14
N GLY A 565 -6.43 1.27 2.07
CA GLY A 565 -6.46 0.49 3.30
C GLY A 565 -7.72 0.73 4.10
N THR A 566 -8.07 -0.21 4.96
CA THR A 566 -9.15 -0.07 5.94
C THR A 566 -8.62 0.51 7.24
N LEU A 567 -9.46 1.21 7.99
CA LEU A 567 -9.07 2.07 9.12
C LEU A 567 -9.70 1.64 10.45
N GLY A 568 -10.02 0.36 10.58
CA GLY A 568 -10.63 -0.16 11.79
C GLY A 568 -11.21 -1.56 11.60
N GLY A 569 -11.96 -1.99 12.59
CA GLY A 569 -12.60 -3.29 12.66
C GLY A 569 -12.82 -3.75 14.09
N VAL A 570 -11.79 -3.83 14.90
CA VAL A 570 -11.88 -4.25 16.30
C VAL A 570 -11.82 -3.04 17.22
N ARG A 571 -12.84 -2.89 18.09
CA ARG A 571 -12.83 -1.85 19.12
C ARG A 571 -11.72 -2.11 20.14
N ILE A 572 -10.89 -1.09 20.40
CA ILE A 572 -9.80 -1.14 21.37
C ILE A 572 -9.91 -0.02 22.40
N ASP A 573 -9.28 -0.22 23.55
CA ASP A 573 -9.06 0.83 24.54
C ASP A 573 -7.72 1.58 24.30
N GLU A 574 -7.43 2.57 25.14
CA GLU A 574 -6.18 3.35 25.06
C GLU A 574 -4.91 2.54 25.43
N ARG A 575 -5.05 1.31 25.92
CA ARG A 575 -3.96 0.35 26.13
C ARG A 575 -3.80 -0.64 24.97
N ILE A 576 -4.51 -0.39 23.87
CA ILE A 576 -4.48 -1.22 22.64
C ILE A 576 -5.07 -2.62 22.87
N ARG A 577 -5.82 -2.84 23.96
CA ARG A 577 -6.49 -4.12 24.24
C ARG A 577 -7.82 -4.18 23.49
N ALA A 578 -8.13 -5.35 22.93
CA ALA A 578 -9.47 -5.60 22.40
C ALA A 578 -10.50 -5.56 23.52
N VAL A 579 -11.65 -4.90 23.28
CA VAL A 579 -12.74 -4.82 24.26
C VAL A 579 -14.01 -5.45 23.72
N ASP A 580 -14.87 -5.93 24.63
CA ASP A 580 -16.21 -6.44 24.31
C ASP A 580 -17.23 -5.30 24.13
N GLY A 581 -18.49 -5.64 23.83
CA GLY A 581 -19.58 -4.66 23.66
C GLY A 581 -19.94 -3.85 24.91
N ARG A 582 -19.30 -4.10 26.05
CA ARG A 582 -19.45 -3.36 27.32
C ARG A 582 -18.18 -2.62 27.70
N ASP A 583 -17.22 -2.49 26.77
CA ASP A 583 -15.89 -1.88 26.98
C ASP A 583 -15.02 -2.65 28.01
N VAL A 584 -15.29 -3.95 28.23
CA VAL A 584 -14.45 -4.79 29.08
C VAL A 584 -13.33 -5.42 28.24
N PRO A 585 -12.04 -5.27 28.62
CA PRO A 585 -10.94 -5.86 27.89
C PRO A 585 -11.03 -7.39 27.84
N ILE A 586 -10.79 -7.96 26.65
CA ILE A 586 -10.65 -9.40 26.46
C ILE A 586 -9.26 -9.80 26.95
N SER A 587 -9.23 -10.60 27.99
CA SER A 587 -7.97 -11.03 28.62
C SER A 587 -7.07 -11.75 27.62
N GLY A 588 -5.81 -11.35 27.54
CA GLY A 588 -4.80 -11.95 26.68
C GLY A 588 -4.86 -11.49 25.21
N LEU A 589 -5.65 -10.46 24.85
CA LEU A 589 -5.82 -10.03 23.46
C LEU A 589 -5.57 -8.54 23.25
N TRP A 590 -4.60 -8.22 22.39
CA TRP A 590 -4.31 -6.88 21.86
C TRP A 590 -4.54 -6.87 20.35
N VAL A 591 -4.94 -5.69 19.81
CA VAL A 591 -5.17 -5.52 18.37
C VAL A 591 -4.55 -4.19 17.94
N ALA A 592 -3.63 -4.22 16.98
CA ALA A 592 -2.84 -3.06 16.56
C ALA A 592 -2.90 -2.82 15.03
N GLY A 593 -2.56 -1.60 14.62
CA GLY A 593 -2.55 -1.22 13.21
C GLY A 593 -3.94 -1.18 12.60
N ALA A 594 -4.06 -1.53 11.32
CA ALA A 594 -5.32 -1.42 10.56
C ALA A 594 -6.44 -2.38 11.02
N ASP A 595 -6.14 -3.37 11.85
CA ASP A 595 -7.16 -4.20 12.49
C ASP A 595 -7.89 -3.45 13.62
N ALA A 596 -7.22 -2.46 14.23
CA ALA A 596 -7.70 -1.75 15.39
C ALA A 596 -8.57 -0.54 15.03
N GLY A 597 -9.77 -0.48 15.57
CA GLY A 597 -10.69 0.65 15.47
C GLY A 597 -10.58 1.59 16.68
N GLY A 598 -10.99 2.83 16.47
CA GLY A 598 -11.01 3.88 17.51
C GLY A 598 -10.14 5.09 17.21
N MET A 599 -9.16 4.97 16.31
CA MET A 599 -8.36 6.13 15.87
C MET A 599 -9.10 6.97 14.82
N TYR A 600 -9.91 6.34 13.97
CA TYR A 600 -10.70 6.96 12.90
C TYR A 600 -12.20 6.74 13.14
N GLY A 601 -13.04 7.63 12.60
CA GLY A 601 -14.49 7.46 12.57
C GLY A 601 -14.93 6.82 11.25
N HIS A 602 -15.20 7.67 10.25
CA HIS A 602 -15.74 7.23 8.96
C HIS A 602 -14.76 7.37 7.79
N ASP A 603 -13.73 8.19 7.93
CA ASP A 603 -12.82 8.53 6.84
C ASP A 603 -11.40 8.75 7.34
N TYR A 604 -10.46 8.84 6.40
CA TYR A 604 -9.09 9.21 6.70
C TYR A 604 -9.02 10.69 7.09
N VAL A 605 -8.02 11.04 7.86
CA VAL A 605 -7.82 12.40 8.36
C VAL A 605 -6.69 13.10 7.60
N GLN A 606 -6.81 14.42 7.46
CA GLN A 606 -5.76 15.26 6.89
C GLN A 606 -4.55 15.38 7.84
N VAL A 607 -3.91 14.24 8.11
CA VAL A 607 -2.64 14.15 8.84
C VAL A 607 -1.74 13.18 8.09
N GLU A 608 -0.74 13.70 7.41
CA GLU A 608 0.16 12.90 6.60
C GLU A 608 0.85 11.81 7.42
N GLY A 609 0.87 10.57 6.89
CA GLY A 609 1.41 9.41 7.59
C GLY A 609 0.57 8.90 8.76
N GLY A 610 -0.71 9.30 8.85
CA GLY A 610 -1.61 8.93 9.95
C GLY A 610 -1.74 7.43 10.19
N THR A 611 -1.96 6.65 9.12
CA THR A 611 -2.11 5.18 9.23
C THR A 611 -0.84 4.49 9.68
N LEU A 612 0.32 4.89 9.16
CA LEU A 612 1.59 4.29 9.53
C LEU A 612 2.01 4.72 10.95
N GLY A 613 1.79 5.98 11.32
CA GLY A 613 2.01 6.48 12.67
C GLY A 613 1.19 5.74 13.72
N PHE A 614 -0.09 5.49 13.41
CA PHE A 614 -0.92 4.63 14.24
C PHE A 614 -0.42 3.19 14.28
N ALA A 615 -0.04 2.61 13.14
CA ALA A 615 0.41 1.22 13.07
C ALA A 615 1.65 0.98 13.95
N TYR A 616 2.72 1.75 13.77
CA TYR A 616 3.93 1.60 14.57
C TYR A 616 3.70 1.91 16.05
N THR A 617 2.98 2.99 16.34
CA THR A 617 2.77 3.43 17.74
C THR A 617 1.88 2.43 18.48
N SER A 618 0.75 2.02 17.89
CA SER A 618 -0.12 1.02 18.51
C SER A 618 0.57 -0.35 18.64
N GLY A 619 1.35 -0.75 17.61
CA GLY A 619 2.14 -1.97 17.66
C GLY A 619 3.13 -1.98 18.83
N ARG A 620 3.97 -0.94 18.92
CA ARG A 620 4.94 -0.79 20.03
C ARG A 620 4.25 -0.81 21.40
N LEU A 621 3.17 -0.06 21.56
CA LEU A 621 2.41 -0.02 22.81
C LEU A 621 1.78 -1.36 23.16
N ALA A 622 1.19 -2.05 22.18
CA ALA A 622 0.63 -3.40 22.34
C ALA A 622 1.71 -4.40 22.79
N GLY A 623 2.88 -4.36 22.15
CA GLY A 623 4.00 -5.23 22.51
C GLY A 623 4.49 -5.03 23.94
N LEU A 624 4.64 -3.77 24.36
CA LEU A 624 5.05 -3.43 25.74
C LEU A 624 4.00 -3.88 26.77
N ASP A 625 2.70 -3.62 26.52
CA ASP A 625 1.62 -3.99 27.45
C ASP A 625 1.40 -5.49 27.49
N ALA A 626 1.47 -6.19 26.35
CA ALA A 626 1.38 -7.63 26.25
C ALA A 626 2.52 -8.34 27.00
N ALA A 627 3.76 -7.83 26.85
CA ALA A 627 4.91 -8.35 27.58
C ALA A 627 4.78 -8.12 29.09
N ALA A 628 4.37 -6.92 29.52
CA ALA A 628 4.15 -6.63 30.94
C ALA A 628 3.10 -7.59 31.55
N CYS A 629 1.99 -7.81 30.83
CA CYS A 629 0.96 -8.76 31.24
C CYS A 629 1.51 -10.19 31.34
N ALA A 630 2.23 -10.66 30.32
CA ALA A 630 2.77 -12.02 30.26
C ALA A 630 3.82 -12.29 31.36
N LEU A 631 4.60 -11.29 31.74
CA LEU A 631 5.65 -11.37 32.75
C LEU A 631 5.17 -11.02 34.17
N GLY A 632 3.87 -10.69 34.34
CA GLY A 632 3.30 -10.34 35.64
C GLY A 632 3.83 -9.03 36.21
N LYS A 633 4.15 -8.05 35.36
CA LYS A 633 4.72 -6.73 35.71
C LYS A 633 3.68 -5.61 35.65
#